data_eb231eb2090ef6c30f26a4c776362ea3
#
_entry.id   eb231eb2090ef6c30f26a4c776362ea3
#
_cell.length_a   1.000
_cell.length_b   1.000
_cell.length_c   1.000
_cell.angle_alpha   90.00
_cell.angle_beta   90.00
_cell.angle_gamma   90.00
#
_symmetry.space_group_name_H-M   'P 1'
#
loop_
_entity.id
_entity.type
_entity.pdbx_description
1 polymer ?
#
loop_
_entity_poly.entity_id
_entity_poly.type
_entity_poly.pdbx_seq_one_letter_code
_entity_poly.pdbx_strand_id
1 'polypeptide(L)'
;MAFSLPINLPVAPDEALIRGVSVFIGGLLATFVVIVVILLSKESAEVKSIKNDYNIIKQLVYNFDDPKAFSKASRFAVTAFRNTDNQLITASSAKSQKSPQFQRLILLHNIAQGIHSELLELNEKNVRPLPQDIKLMVDYVINLVYTQGKTNKTWTRQVDIDEAYQKLVDNIFKVDAIMNANDAQLEHEMDIRVPIYGHRLVTNLTIDSFVFRNTIRYIVIMAIAIFIALMFDFDKAYWIPLSTHTVLLGSTTLHSFERAGSRGIGTIIGVLVLSLILLSTPPVPIAILLLAVAAGITEIFVGANYSFAVIFITIQVILLNGLASNHLSILIALPRIIDVIVGIIIAVVSLLIIGRKTASSMLPGTLATVARNEAVLFHYLFSSNKYSSRERDKKEMLHLSVQLNNMKQIYNSANGEVFSNKRVIQYLSLIHI
;
A
#
# COMPACT_ATOMS: atom_id res chain seq x y z
N MET A 1 4.88 -9.70 15.90
CA MET A 1 4.99 -9.49 17.35
C MET A 1 4.68 -10.75 18.16
N ALA A 2 3.63 -11.52 17.86
CA ALA A 2 3.27 -12.69 18.64
C ALA A 2 4.32 -13.81 18.75
N PHE A 3 5.23 -13.93 17.77
CA PHE A 3 6.25 -14.97 17.73
C PHE A 3 7.59 -14.62 18.39
N SER A 4 7.88 -13.36 18.67
CA SER A 4 9.16 -12.95 19.27
C SER A 4 9.12 -12.93 20.82
N LEU A 5 7.95 -12.78 21.41
CA LEU A 5 7.77 -12.82 22.86
C LEU A 5 8.07 -14.19 23.51
N PRO A 6 7.70 -15.34 22.90
CA PRO A 6 7.97 -16.65 23.50
C PRO A 6 9.43 -17.06 23.55
N ILE A 7 10.31 -16.45 22.72
CA ILE A 7 11.71 -16.90 22.62
C ILE A 7 12.52 -16.64 23.88
N ASN A 8 12.18 -15.62 24.65
CA ASN A 8 12.94 -15.20 25.83
C ASN A 8 12.21 -15.40 27.18
N LEU A 9 10.99 -15.89 27.16
CA LEU A 9 10.30 -16.27 28.41
C LEU A 9 10.26 -17.80 28.43
N PRO A 10 11.05 -18.46 29.32
CA PRO A 10 10.88 -19.89 29.53
C PRO A 10 9.44 -20.13 29.99
N VAL A 11 8.63 -20.62 29.07
CA VAL A 11 7.23 -20.91 29.34
C VAL A 11 7.20 -22.30 29.98
N ALA A 12 6.76 -22.36 31.24
CA ALA A 12 6.42 -23.62 31.84
C ALA A 12 5.37 -24.33 30.94
N PRO A 13 5.52 -25.61 30.59
CA PRO A 13 4.63 -26.30 29.66
C PRO A 13 3.14 -26.24 30.05
N ASP A 14 2.84 -26.13 31.33
CA ASP A 14 1.52 -25.97 31.92
C ASP A 14 0.90 -24.58 31.63
N GLU A 15 1.68 -23.54 31.52
CA GLU A 15 1.21 -22.20 31.14
C GLU A 15 1.00 -22.04 29.62
N ALA A 16 1.63 -22.88 28.79
CA ALA A 16 1.56 -22.76 27.34
C ALA A 16 0.13 -22.88 26.82
N LEU A 17 -0.67 -23.73 27.42
CA LEU A 17 -2.08 -23.92 27.06
C LEU A 17 -2.92 -22.69 27.41
N ILE A 18 -2.73 -22.12 28.61
CA ILE A 18 -3.45 -20.93 29.07
C ILE A 18 -3.10 -19.73 28.18
N ARG A 19 -1.83 -19.58 27.82
CA ARG A 19 -1.37 -18.51 26.89
C ARG A 19 -1.94 -18.72 25.50
N GLY A 20 -1.95 -19.95 24.97
CA GLY A 20 -2.56 -20.27 23.68
C GLY A 20 -4.06 -19.93 23.64
N VAL A 21 -4.80 -20.31 24.69
CA VAL A 21 -6.23 -19.97 24.83
C VAL A 21 -6.43 -18.45 24.93
N SER A 22 -5.61 -17.75 25.70
CA SER A 22 -5.70 -16.28 25.84
C SER A 22 -5.47 -15.56 24.51
N VAL A 23 -4.47 -15.99 23.73
CA VAL A 23 -4.20 -15.45 22.38
C VAL A 23 -5.36 -15.76 21.43
N PHE A 24 -5.92 -16.97 21.51
CA PHE A 24 -7.06 -17.35 20.69
C PHE A 24 -8.31 -16.52 21.03
N ILE A 25 -8.62 -16.33 22.32
CA ILE A 25 -9.74 -15.47 22.76
C ILE A 25 -9.52 -14.02 22.31
N GLY A 26 -8.29 -13.49 22.46
CA GLY A 26 -7.94 -12.16 21.97
C GLY A 26 -8.14 -12.02 20.46
N GLY A 27 -7.74 -13.04 19.68
CA GLY A 27 -7.99 -13.12 18.24
C GLY A 27 -9.47 -13.16 17.88
N LEU A 28 -10.28 -13.95 18.61
CA LEU A 28 -11.73 -14.00 18.44
C LEU A 28 -12.39 -12.65 18.75
N LEU A 29 -12.00 -12.00 19.84
CA LEU A 29 -12.49 -10.67 20.20
C LEU A 29 -12.16 -9.63 19.11
N ALA A 30 -10.91 -9.60 18.64
CA ALA A 30 -10.51 -8.72 17.55
C ALA A 30 -11.31 -8.97 16.27
N THR A 31 -11.48 -10.24 15.91
CA THR A 31 -12.30 -10.65 14.76
C THR A 31 -13.76 -10.21 14.92
N PHE A 32 -14.33 -10.40 16.10
CA PHE A 32 -15.69 -9.97 16.40
C PHE A 32 -15.85 -8.45 16.23
N VAL A 33 -14.93 -7.65 16.78
CA VAL A 33 -14.95 -6.19 16.62
C VAL A 33 -14.88 -5.80 15.14
N VAL A 34 -14.01 -6.42 14.35
CA VAL A 34 -13.90 -6.19 12.91
C VAL A 34 -15.21 -6.53 12.19
N ILE A 35 -15.83 -7.66 12.52
CA ILE A 35 -17.13 -8.06 11.94
C ILE A 35 -18.20 -7.03 12.28
N VAL A 36 -18.27 -6.57 13.54
CA VAL A 36 -19.23 -5.53 13.95
C VAL A 36 -19.01 -4.24 13.18
N VAL A 37 -17.76 -3.80 13.02
CA VAL A 37 -17.42 -2.60 12.23
C VAL A 37 -17.81 -2.78 10.76
N ILE A 38 -17.57 -3.95 10.17
CA ILE A 38 -17.99 -4.25 8.79
C ILE A 38 -19.51 -4.22 8.65
N LEU A 39 -20.24 -4.82 9.58
CA LEU A 39 -21.71 -4.84 9.59
C LEU A 39 -22.34 -3.45 9.81
N LEU A 40 -21.67 -2.60 10.59
CA LEU A 40 -22.07 -1.21 10.78
C LEU A 40 -21.68 -0.29 9.62
N SER A 41 -20.69 -0.68 8.82
CA SER A 41 -20.27 0.09 7.65
C SER A 41 -21.30 -0.10 6.53
N LYS A 42 -21.89 0.99 6.06
CA LYS A 42 -22.89 0.97 4.98
C LYS A 42 -22.30 0.62 3.62
N GLU A 43 -20.99 0.74 3.44
CA GLU A 43 -20.29 0.54 2.17
C GLU A 43 -18.97 -0.18 2.37
N SER A 44 -18.61 -1.05 1.42
CA SER A 44 -17.32 -1.73 1.44
C SER A 44 -16.16 -0.76 1.17
N ALA A 45 -14.94 -1.15 1.57
CA ALA A 45 -13.75 -0.31 1.39
C ALA A 45 -13.44 -0.07 -0.09
N GLU A 46 -13.70 -1.06 -0.95
CA GLU A 46 -13.50 -1.00 -2.40
C GLU A 46 -14.43 0.04 -3.03
N VAL A 47 -15.71 0.05 -2.63
CA VAL A 47 -16.69 1.03 -3.13
C VAL A 47 -16.29 2.44 -2.71
N LYS A 48 -15.84 2.62 -1.46
CA LYS A 48 -15.33 3.92 -1.00
C LYS A 48 -14.13 4.40 -1.80
N SER A 49 -13.21 3.50 -2.14
CA SER A 49 -12.03 3.83 -2.94
C SER A 49 -12.41 4.26 -4.35
N ILE A 50 -13.34 3.57 -5.00
CA ILE A 50 -13.87 3.98 -6.30
C ILE A 50 -14.55 5.35 -6.23
N LYS A 51 -15.39 5.59 -5.22
CA LYS A 51 -16.01 6.92 -5.02
C LYS A 51 -14.94 8.01 -4.85
N ASN A 52 -13.87 7.71 -4.14
CA ASN A 52 -12.75 8.64 -3.98
C ASN A 52 -12.05 8.92 -5.31
N ASP A 53 -11.84 7.90 -6.16
CA ASP A 53 -11.26 8.08 -7.51
C ASP A 53 -12.09 9.08 -8.33
N TYR A 54 -13.40 8.93 -8.34
CA TYR A 54 -14.29 9.86 -9.06
C TYR A 54 -14.33 11.26 -8.45
N ASN A 55 -14.20 11.39 -7.12
CA ASN A 55 -14.05 12.70 -6.49
C ASN A 55 -12.73 13.38 -6.91
N ILE A 56 -11.67 12.62 -7.09
CA ILE A 56 -10.39 13.11 -7.59
C ILE A 56 -10.50 13.52 -9.06
N ILE A 57 -11.21 12.76 -9.90
CA ILE A 57 -11.52 13.14 -11.28
C ILE A 57 -12.27 14.49 -11.29
N LYS A 58 -13.23 14.69 -10.38
CA LYS A 58 -13.87 16.00 -10.22
C LYS A 58 -12.87 17.10 -9.95
N GLN A 59 -11.97 16.90 -8.98
CA GLN A 59 -10.95 17.90 -8.66
C GLN A 59 -10.02 18.18 -9.84
N LEU A 60 -9.64 17.17 -10.62
CA LEU A 60 -8.83 17.32 -11.83
C LEU A 60 -9.53 18.18 -12.87
N VAL A 61 -10.81 17.90 -13.15
CA VAL A 61 -11.61 18.62 -14.15
C VAL A 61 -11.84 20.07 -13.74
N TYR A 62 -12.15 20.32 -12.46
CA TYR A 62 -12.39 21.69 -11.97
C TYR A 62 -11.12 22.54 -11.85
N ASN A 63 -9.96 21.90 -11.63
CA ASN A 63 -8.65 22.58 -11.58
C ASN A 63 -7.93 22.59 -12.93
N PHE A 64 -8.53 22.05 -13.98
CA PHE A 64 -7.87 21.86 -15.29
C PHE A 64 -7.39 23.18 -15.91
N ASP A 65 -8.14 24.25 -15.74
CA ASP A 65 -7.87 25.56 -16.35
C ASP A 65 -6.66 26.27 -15.70
N ASP A 66 -6.28 25.89 -14.45
CA ASP A 66 -5.06 26.36 -13.79
C ASP A 66 -3.95 25.26 -13.86
N PRO A 67 -2.86 25.46 -14.63
CA PRO A 67 -1.79 24.47 -14.77
C PRO A 67 -1.13 24.05 -13.47
N LYS A 68 -0.99 24.98 -12.51
CA LYS A 68 -0.34 24.67 -11.21
C LYS A 68 -1.26 23.86 -10.32
N ALA A 69 -2.53 24.25 -10.24
CA ALA A 69 -3.54 23.51 -9.50
C ALA A 69 -3.76 22.11 -10.08
N PHE A 70 -3.85 21.99 -11.41
CA PHE A 70 -3.96 20.72 -12.11
C PHE A 70 -2.76 19.80 -11.85
N SER A 71 -1.54 20.29 -11.98
CA SER A 71 -0.33 19.49 -11.71
C SER A 71 -0.28 18.98 -10.27
N LYS A 72 -0.71 19.78 -9.29
CA LYS A 72 -0.82 19.35 -7.89
C LYS A 72 -1.89 18.27 -7.71
N ALA A 73 -3.07 18.46 -8.28
CA ALA A 73 -4.17 17.49 -8.24
C ALA A 73 -3.81 16.18 -8.94
N SER A 74 -3.11 16.23 -10.09
CA SER A 74 -2.67 15.06 -10.84
C SER A 74 -1.67 14.21 -10.04
N ARG A 75 -0.70 14.81 -9.36
CA ARG A 75 0.23 14.06 -8.47
C ARG A 75 -0.51 13.34 -7.33
N PHE A 76 -1.53 13.99 -6.78
CA PHE A 76 -2.38 13.38 -5.76
C PHE A 76 -3.21 12.23 -6.35
N ALA A 77 -3.75 12.40 -7.57
CA ALA A 77 -4.52 11.38 -8.28
C ALA A 77 -3.73 10.07 -8.47
N VAL A 78 -2.46 10.16 -8.91
CA VAL A 78 -1.59 8.98 -9.08
C VAL A 78 -1.45 8.18 -7.78
N THR A 79 -1.29 8.88 -6.64
CA THR A 79 -1.17 8.21 -5.33
C THR A 79 -2.49 7.56 -4.92
N ALA A 80 -3.60 8.22 -5.15
CA ALA A 80 -4.92 7.71 -4.81
C ALA A 80 -5.32 6.50 -5.67
N PHE A 81 -5.12 6.57 -6.97
CA PHE A 81 -5.36 5.43 -7.87
C PHE A 81 -4.53 4.20 -7.47
N ARG A 82 -3.25 4.40 -7.10
CA ARG A 82 -2.42 3.32 -6.59
C ARG A 82 -2.98 2.71 -5.30
N ASN A 83 -3.55 3.51 -4.42
CA ASN A 83 -4.19 3.00 -3.20
C ASN A 83 -5.44 2.18 -3.54
N THR A 84 -6.25 2.63 -4.52
CA THR A 84 -7.41 1.87 -5.02
C THR A 84 -6.97 0.57 -5.69
N ASP A 85 -5.94 0.57 -6.54
CA ASP A 85 -5.33 -0.63 -7.10
C ASP A 85 -4.97 -1.66 -5.99
N ASN A 86 -4.27 -1.21 -4.95
CA ASN A 86 -3.87 -2.08 -3.83
C ASN A 86 -5.08 -2.64 -3.09
N GLN A 87 -6.13 -1.86 -2.91
CA GLN A 87 -7.37 -2.31 -2.27
C GLN A 87 -8.11 -3.34 -3.11
N LEU A 88 -8.28 -3.10 -4.41
CA LEU A 88 -8.88 -4.04 -5.34
C LEU A 88 -8.09 -5.35 -5.41
N ILE A 89 -6.76 -5.27 -5.43
CA ILE A 89 -5.88 -6.45 -5.39
C ILE A 89 -6.07 -7.23 -4.08
N THR A 90 -6.13 -6.54 -2.95
CA THR A 90 -6.30 -7.17 -1.63
C THR A 90 -7.66 -7.83 -1.50
N ALA A 91 -8.71 -7.21 -2.04
CA ALA A 91 -10.07 -7.75 -2.05
C ALA A 91 -10.25 -8.87 -3.10
N SER A 92 -9.32 -9.01 -4.04
CA SER A 92 -9.42 -9.98 -5.12
C SER A 92 -9.22 -11.41 -4.62
N SER A 93 -10.26 -12.21 -4.73
CA SER A 93 -10.23 -13.66 -4.54
C SER A 93 -10.75 -14.36 -5.80
N ALA A 94 -10.50 -15.65 -5.96
CA ALA A 94 -11.01 -16.41 -7.10
C ALA A 94 -12.56 -16.34 -7.22
N LYS A 95 -13.24 -16.16 -6.10
CA LYS A 95 -14.71 -16.03 -6.03
C LYS A 95 -15.15 -14.59 -6.31
N SER A 96 -14.49 -13.58 -5.72
CA SER A 96 -14.87 -12.17 -5.90
C SER A 96 -14.60 -11.69 -7.33
N GLN A 97 -13.54 -12.16 -7.98
CA GLN A 97 -13.22 -11.81 -9.36
C GLN A 97 -14.30 -12.22 -10.37
N LYS A 98 -15.09 -13.25 -10.05
CA LYS A 98 -16.23 -13.69 -10.89
C LYS A 98 -17.52 -12.93 -10.60
N SER A 99 -17.53 -12.10 -9.55
CA SER A 99 -18.71 -11.31 -9.22
C SER A 99 -18.85 -10.11 -10.17
N PRO A 100 -20.03 -9.94 -10.81
CA PRO A 100 -20.30 -8.78 -11.68
C PRO A 100 -20.06 -7.45 -10.97
N GLN A 101 -20.38 -7.38 -9.69
CA GLN A 101 -20.15 -6.19 -8.86
C GLN A 101 -18.67 -5.84 -8.74
N PHE A 102 -17.81 -6.83 -8.51
CA PHE A 102 -16.37 -6.60 -8.41
C PHE A 102 -15.76 -6.23 -9.76
N GLN A 103 -16.21 -6.86 -10.85
CA GLN A 103 -15.80 -6.51 -12.20
C GLN A 103 -16.20 -5.07 -12.54
N ARG A 104 -17.40 -4.63 -12.16
CA ARG A 104 -17.85 -3.23 -12.30
C ARG A 104 -16.90 -2.26 -11.59
N LEU A 105 -16.44 -2.57 -10.37
CA LEU A 105 -15.49 -1.73 -9.64
C LEU A 105 -14.14 -1.62 -10.37
N ILE A 106 -13.61 -2.73 -10.90
CA ILE A 106 -12.36 -2.73 -11.68
C ILE A 106 -12.52 -1.86 -12.93
N LEU A 107 -13.63 -2.00 -13.65
CA LEU A 107 -13.91 -1.22 -14.85
C LEU A 107 -14.01 0.27 -14.57
N LEU A 108 -14.73 0.64 -13.52
CA LEU A 108 -14.86 2.03 -13.09
C LEU A 108 -13.50 2.63 -12.72
N HIS A 109 -12.66 1.86 -12.04
CA HIS A 109 -11.29 2.28 -11.72
C HIS A 109 -10.45 2.50 -12.97
N ASN A 110 -10.45 1.56 -13.90
CA ASN A 110 -9.71 1.66 -15.16
C ASN A 110 -10.16 2.87 -16.00
N ILE A 111 -11.47 3.16 -16.02
CA ILE A 111 -11.99 4.35 -16.70
C ILE A 111 -11.56 5.62 -16.00
N ALA A 112 -11.57 5.67 -14.66
CA ALA A 112 -11.07 6.83 -13.93
C ALA A 112 -9.60 7.13 -14.27
N GLN A 113 -8.76 6.09 -14.36
CA GLN A 113 -7.38 6.23 -14.84
C GLN A 113 -7.32 6.70 -16.31
N GLY A 114 -8.20 6.18 -17.17
CA GLY A 114 -8.32 6.61 -18.56
C GLY A 114 -8.69 8.10 -18.68
N ILE A 115 -9.68 8.56 -17.92
CA ILE A 115 -10.08 9.99 -17.87
C ILE A 115 -8.90 10.86 -17.42
N HIS A 116 -8.14 10.42 -16.41
CA HIS A 116 -6.94 11.15 -15.97
C HIS A 116 -5.87 11.22 -17.06
N SER A 117 -5.66 10.12 -17.80
CA SER A 117 -4.70 10.09 -18.92
C SER A 117 -5.09 11.06 -20.04
N GLU A 118 -6.37 11.12 -20.42
CA GLU A 118 -6.86 12.08 -21.42
C GLU A 118 -6.71 13.53 -20.95
N LEU A 119 -6.98 13.81 -19.68
CA LEU A 119 -6.77 15.14 -19.11
C LEU A 119 -5.29 15.53 -19.12
N LEU A 120 -4.35 14.59 -18.90
CA LEU A 120 -2.93 14.82 -19.02
C LEU A 120 -2.54 15.16 -20.48
N GLU A 121 -3.06 14.40 -21.46
CA GLU A 121 -2.82 14.64 -22.89
C GLU A 121 -3.33 16.04 -23.32
N LEU A 122 -4.54 16.41 -22.90
CA LEU A 122 -5.10 17.73 -23.16
C LEU A 122 -4.27 18.85 -22.52
N ASN A 123 -3.77 18.62 -21.30
CA ASN A 123 -2.91 19.57 -20.62
C ASN A 123 -1.56 19.74 -21.33
N GLU A 124 -0.95 18.68 -21.85
CA GLU A 124 0.29 18.76 -22.63
C GLU A 124 0.10 19.49 -23.95
N LYS A 125 -1.03 19.26 -24.61
CA LYS A 125 -1.42 19.98 -25.84
C LYS A 125 -1.86 21.41 -25.58
N ASN A 126 -1.92 21.84 -24.31
CA ASN A 126 -2.40 23.15 -23.85
C ASN A 126 -3.81 23.49 -24.35
N VAL A 127 -4.68 22.49 -24.47
CA VAL A 127 -6.08 22.66 -24.92
C VAL A 127 -6.91 23.15 -23.73
N ARG A 128 -7.12 24.44 -23.64
CA ARG A 128 -7.85 25.15 -22.56
C ARG A 128 -8.69 26.28 -23.12
N PRO A 129 -9.77 26.70 -22.42
CA PRO A 129 -10.36 26.16 -21.22
C PRO A 129 -11.18 24.88 -21.46
N LEU A 130 -11.40 24.06 -20.39
CA LEU A 130 -12.27 22.90 -20.49
C LEU A 130 -13.74 23.33 -20.62
N PRO A 131 -14.51 22.86 -21.62
CA PRO A 131 -15.90 23.22 -21.82
C PRO A 131 -16.74 22.95 -20.58
N GLN A 132 -17.70 23.84 -20.31
CA GLN A 132 -18.60 23.70 -19.15
C GLN A 132 -19.44 22.43 -19.21
N ASP A 133 -19.81 21.98 -20.41
CA ASP A 133 -20.58 20.75 -20.63
C ASP A 133 -19.82 19.53 -20.11
N ILE A 134 -18.49 19.45 -20.30
CA ILE A 134 -17.67 18.36 -19.76
C ILE A 134 -17.69 18.37 -18.23
N LYS A 135 -17.65 19.54 -17.60
CA LYS A 135 -17.77 19.64 -16.12
C LYS A 135 -19.12 19.11 -15.62
N LEU A 136 -20.20 19.44 -16.34
CA LEU A 136 -21.56 18.93 -16.03
C LEU A 136 -21.66 17.41 -16.23
N MET A 137 -21.05 16.87 -17.30
CA MET A 137 -20.99 15.43 -17.54
C MET A 137 -20.28 14.70 -16.42
N VAL A 138 -19.15 15.22 -15.97
CA VAL A 138 -18.39 14.64 -14.85
C VAL A 138 -19.22 14.68 -13.56
N ASP A 139 -19.91 15.76 -13.27
CA ASP A 139 -20.81 15.83 -12.11
C ASP A 139 -21.96 14.82 -12.19
N TYR A 140 -22.49 14.58 -13.39
CA TYR A 140 -23.53 13.58 -13.62
C TYR A 140 -22.99 12.15 -13.33
N VAL A 141 -21.85 11.76 -13.91
CA VAL A 141 -21.30 10.41 -13.71
C VAL A 141 -20.84 10.18 -12.28
N ILE A 142 -20.32 11.21 -11.60
CA ILE A 142 -20.01 11.14 -10.18
C ILE A 142 -21.27 10.86 -9.36
N ASN A 143 -22.34 11.58 -9.61
CA ASN A 143 -23.61 11.32 -8.94
C ASN A 143 -24.10 9.89 -9.18
N LEU A 144 -23.97 9.40 -10.42
CA LEU A 144 -24.31 8.03 -10.80
C LEU A 144 -23.51 6.99 -10.01
N VAL A 145 -22.19 7.19 -9.85
CA VAL A 145 -21.30 6.31 -9.05
C VAL A 145 -21.66 6.39 -7.56
N TYR A 146 -21.95 7.59 -7.03
CA TYR A 146 -22.32 7.76 -5.62
C TYR A 146 -23.67 7.14 -5.28
N THR A 147 -24.63 7.22 -6.19
CA THR A 147 -25.99 6.65 -6.02
C THR A 147 -26.10 5.20 -6.47
N GLN A 148 -24.99 4.60 -6.94
CA GLN A 148 -24.95 3.23 -7.46
C GLN A 148 -26.00 2.99 -8.59
N GLY A 149 -26.11 3.94 -9.50
CA GLY A 149 -27.03 3.85 -10.63
C GLY A 149 -28.48 4.26 -10.31
N LYS A 150 -28.81 4.58 -9.06
CA LYS A 150 -30.17 5.01 -8.64
C LYS A 150 -30.37 6.50 -8.83
N THR A 151 -30.16 7.02 -10.02
CA THR A 151 -30.41 8.42 -10.31
C THR A 151 -31.56 8.59 -11.29
N ASN A 152 -32.44 9.56 -11.01
CA ASN A 152 -33.52 9.94 -11.94
C ASN A 152 -33.08 11.02 -12.95
N LYS A 153 -31.80 11.40 -12.93
CA LYS A 153 -31.27 12.38 -13.87
C LYS A 153 -30.88 11.64 -15.15
N THR A 154 -31.56 11.95 -16.23
CA THR A 154 -31.16 11.56 -17.59
C THR A 154 -30.29 12.67 -18.17
N TRP A 155 -29.18 12.28 -18.78
CA TRP A 155 -28.35 13.20 -19.52
C TRP A 155 -28.35 12.80 -20.98
N THR A 156 -28.59 13.79 -21.85
CA THR A 156 -28.55 13.59 -23.31
C THR A 156 -27.25 14.15 -23.86
N ARG A 157 -26.57 13.37 -24.69
CA ARG A 157 -25.35 13.80 -25.36
C ARG A 157 -25.64 15.05 -26.19
N GLN A 158 -24.99 16.16 -25.90
CA GLN A 158 -24.95 17.30 -26.80
C GLN A 158 -24.02 16.98 -27.97
N VAL A 159 -24.47 17.26 -29.18
CA VAL A 159 -23.87 16.77 -30.43
C VAL A 159 -22.63 17.58 -30.85
N ASP A 160 -22.42 18.75 -30.28
CA ASP A 160 -21.39 19.70 -30.72
C ASP A 160 -20.24 19.84 -29.72
N ILE A 161 -19.51 18.72 -29.52
CA ILE A 161 -18.26 18.78 -28.73
C ILE A 161 -17.09 18.76 -29.72
N ASP A 162 -16.17 19.70 -29.56
CA ASP A 162 -14.94 19.80 -30.33
C ASP A 162 -14.21 18.44 -30.36
N GLU A 163 -13.73 18.05 -31.54
CA GLU A 163 -13.01 16.78 -31.78
C GLU A 163 -11.86 16.58 -30.80
N ALA A 164 -11.24 17.67 -30.34
CA ALA A 164 -10.17 17.62 -29.35
C ALA A 164 -10.58 16.94 -28.02
N TYR A 165 -11.84 17.01 -27.63
CA TYR A 165 -12.34 16.44 -26.37
C TYR A 165 -13.04 15.10 -26.56
N GLN A 166 -13.18 14.60 -27.79
CA GLN A 166 -13.99 13.42 -28.09
C GLN A 166 -13.58 12.20 -27.26
N LYS A 167 -12.28 11.91 -27.14
CA LYS A 167 -11.77 10.79 -26.35
C LYS A 167 -12.12 10.90 -24.86
N LEU A 168 -12.00 12.12 -24.30
CA LEU A 168 -12.37 12.37 -22.91
C LEU A 168 -13.85 12.11 -22.68
N VAL A 169 -14.70 12.63 -23.59
CA VAL A 169 -16.15 12.45 -23.56
C VAL A 169 -16.52 10.98 -23.68
N ASP A 170 -15.91 10.24 -24.60
CA ASP A 170 -16.16 8.80 -24.76
C ASP A 170 -15.79 8.00 -23.50
N ASN A 171 -14.71 8.37 -22.81
CA ASN A 171 -14.36 7.74 -21.53
C ASN A 171 -15.36 8.06 -20.42
N ILE A 172 -15.88 9.30 -20.38
CA ILE A 172 -16.94 9.68 -19.42
C ILE A 172 -18.22 8.88 -19.70
N PHE A 173 -18.59 8.69 -20.97
CA PHE A 173 -19.77 7.89 -21.36
C PHE A 173 -19.66 6.41 -21.00
N LYS A 174 -18.44 5.84 -21.03
CA LYS A 174 -18.23 4.46 -20.58
C LYS A 174 -18.65 4.26 -19.14
N VAL A 175 -18.52 5.28 -18.29
CA VAL A 175 -18.98 5.21 -16.88
C VAL A 175 -20.48 4.97 -16.83
N ASP A 176 -21.25 5.76 -17.59
CA ASP A 176 -22.71 5.62 -17.66
C ASP A 176 -23.10 4.23 -18.19
N ALA A 177 -22.46 3.78 -19.28
CA ALA A 177 -22.69 2.47 -19.85
C ALA A 177 -22.45 1.33 -18.86
N ILE A 178 -21.34 1.38 -18.09
CA ILE A 178 -20.99 0.35 -17.10
C ILE A 178 -21.94 0.38 -15.89
N MET A 179 -22.34 1.58 -15.45
CA MET A 179 -23.26 1.70 -14.31
C MET A 179 -24.66 1.16 -14.65
N ASN A 180 -25.07 1.29 -15.89
CA ASN A 180 -26.37 0.82 -16.38
C ASN A 180 -26.32 -0.59 -17.03
N ALA A 181 -25.12 -1.19 -17.19
CA ALA A 181 -24.97 -2.53 -17.75
C ALA A 181 -25.60 -3.61 -16.87
N ASN A 182 -26.25 -4.58 -17.51
CA ASN A 182 -26.76 -5.76 -16.83
C ASN A 182 -25.61 -6.69 -16.40
N ASP A 183 -25.78 -7.42 -15.31
CA ASP A 183 -24.75 -8.34 -14.77
C ASP A 183 -24.31 -9.39 -15.80
N ALA A 184 -25.22 -9.88 -16.65
CA ALA A 184 -24.91 -10.81 -17.74
C ALA A 184 -23.99 -10.21 -18.83
N GLN A 185 -24.10 -8.92 -19.10
CA GLN A 185 -23.22 -8.22 -20.05
C GLN A 185 -21.80 -8.06 -19.48
N LEU A 186 -21.69 -7.75 -18.19
CA LEU A 186 -20.40 -7.62 -17.49
C LEU A 186 -19.65 -8.96 -17.44
N GLU A 187 -20.37 -10.09 -17.26
CA GLU A 187 -19.75 -11.44 -17.26
C GLU A 187 -19.25 -11.86 -18.64
N HIS A 188 -19.89 -11.41 -19.70
CA HIS A 188 -19.58 -11.89 -21.07
C HIS A 188 -18.50 -11.05 -21.76
N GLU A 189 -18.44 -9.76 -21.53
CA GLU A 189 -17.54 -8.85 -22.24
C GLU A 189 -16.16 -8.70 -21.60
N MET A 190 -16.00 -8.96 -20.31
CA MET A 190 -14.76 -8.63 -19.61
C MET A 190 -14.35 -9.64 -18.55
N ASP A 191 -13.62 -10.67 -18.96
CA ASP A 191 -12.87 -11.54 -18.05
C ASP A 191 -11.51 -10.86 -17.67
N ILE A 192 -11.60 -9.65 -17.08
CA ILE A 192 -10.42 -8.97 -16.52
C ILE A 192 -10.08 -9.64 -15.21
N ARG A 193 -8.98 -10.40 -15.19
CA ARG A 193 -8.50 -11.06 -13.99
C ARG A 193 -7.35 -10.27 -13.36
N VAL A 194 -7.55 -9.89 -12.11
CA VAL A 194 -6.45 -9.38 -11.29
C VAL A 194 -5.59 -10.57 -10.85
N PRO A 195 -4.24 -10.49 -10.90
CA PRO A 195 -3.37 -11.61 -10.52
C PRO A 195 -3.61 -12.03 -9.06
N ILE A 196 -3.99 -13.29 -8.85
CA ILE A 196 -4.17 -13.89 -7.52
C ILE A 196 -2.79 -14.03 -6.84
N TYR A 197 -2.77 -13.96 -5.50
CA TYR A 197 -1.53 -14.05 -4.70
C TYR A 197 -0.64 -15.24 -5.08
N GLY A 198 -1.20 -16.42 -5.33
CA GLY A 198 -0.43 -17.60 -5.73
C GLY A 198 0.31 -17.42 -7.05
N HIS A 199 -0.32 -16.83 -8.05
CA HIS A 199 0.33 -16.55 -9.34
C HIS A 199 1.45 -15.51 -9.20
N ARG A 200 1.21 -14.46 -8.41
CA ARG A 200 2.25 -13.46 -8.10
C ARG A 200 3.45 -14.06 -7.39
N LEU A 201 3.20 -14.98 -6.44
CA LEU A 201 4.26 -15.64 -5.70
C LEU A 201 5.14 -16.47 -6.63
N VAL A 202 4.54 -17.33 -7.46
CA VAL A 202 5.26 -18.18 -8.43
C VAL A 202 6.03 -17.33 -9.45
N THR A 203 5.42 -16.30 -9.99
CA THR A 203 6.05 -15.41 -10.98
C THR A 203 7.25 -14.65 -10.39
N ASN A 204 7.23 -14.33 -9.11
CA ASN A 204 8.30 -13.61 -8.43
C ASN A 204 9.38 -14.52 -7.82
N LEU A 205 9.24 -15.85 -7.85
CA LEU A 205 10.23 -16.82 -7.37
C LEU A 205 11.35 -17.04 -8.39
N THR A 206 11.93 -15.96 -8.89
CA THR A 206 13.06 -15.98 -9.82
C THR A 206 14.18 -15.10 -9.32
N ILE A 207 15.43 -15.45 -9.57
CA ILE A 207 16.61 -14.69 -9.13
C ILE A 207 16.62 -13.27 -9.72
N ASP A 208 16.01 -13.08 -10.88
CA ASP A 208 15.92 -11.79 -11.54
C ASP A 208 14.80 -10.91 -10.99
N SER A 209 13.92 -11.47 -10.15
CA SER A 209 12.85 -10.72 -9.52
C SER A 209 13.40 -9.79 -8.44
N PHE A 210 13.03 -8.52 -8.53
CA PHE A 210 13.31 -7.52 -7.49
C PHE A 210 12.72 -7.90 -6.14
N VAL A 211 11.51 -8.46 -6.14
CA VAL A 211 10.80 -8.93 -4.94
C VAL A 211 11.60 -10.06 -4.27
N PHE A 212 12.04 -11.05 -5.04
CA PHE A 212 12.83 -12.17 -4.54
C PHE A 212 14.17 -11.70 -3.92
N ARG A 213 14.91 -10.85 -4.64
CA ARG A 213 16.18 -10.28 -4.12
C ARG A 213 15.98 -9.50 -2.82
N ASN A 214 14.91 -8.68 -2.75
CA ASN A 214 14.58 -7.95 -1.52
C ASN A 214 14.21 -8.88 -0.38
N THR A 215 13.49 -9.97 -0.66
CA THR A 215 13.15 -10.98 0.34
C THR A 215 14.40 -11.68 0.88
N ILE A 216 15.31 -12.12 0.01
CA ILE A 216 16.58 -12.72 0.45
C ILE A 216 17.40 -11.73 1.28
N ARG A 217 17.51 -10.47 0.80
CA ARG A 217 18.21 -9.42 1.57
C ARG A 217 17.60 -9.25 2.97
N TYR A 218 16.28 -9.18 3.04
CA TYR A 218 15.56 -9.06 4.31
C TYR A 218 15.84 -10.24 5.24
N ILE A 219 15.78 -11.48 4.71
CA ILE A 219 16.08 -12.71 5.48
C ILE A 219 17.52 -12.67 6.03
N VAL A 220 18.51 -12.30 5.22
CA VAL A 220 19.90 -12.21 5.63
C VAL A 220 20.09 -11.17 6.74
N ILE A 221 19.51 -9.98 6.60
CA ILE A 221 19.63 -8.92 7.61
C ILE A 221 18.96 -9.36 8.93
N MET A 222 17.78 -9.98 8.84
CA MET A 222 17.09 -10.49 10.02
C MET A 222 17.85 -11.63 10.69
N ALA A 223 18.45 -12.52 9.93
CA ALA A 223 19.32 -13.59 10.47
C ALA A 223 20.53 -13.00 11.22
N ILE A 224 21.17 -11.97 10.67
CA ILE A 224 22.27 -11.25 11.35
C ILE A 224 21.77 -10.60 12.65
N ALA A 225 20.62 -9.93 12.62
CA ALA A 225 20.06 -9.30 13.80
C ALA A 225 19.71 -10.31 14.91
N ILE A 226 19.15 -11.46 14.54
CA ILE A 226 18.86 -12.56 15.48
C ILE A 226 20.16 -13.16 16.02
N PHE A 227 21.15 -13.39 15.16
CA PHE A 227 22.44 -13.94 15.56
C PHE A 227 23.17 -13.04 16.57
N ILE A 228 23.21 -11.72 16.30
CA ILE A 228 23.78 -10.73 17.23
C ILE A 228 23.00 -10.73 18.55
N ALA A 229 21.67 -10.75 18.50
CA ALA A 229 20.84 -10.77 19.68
C ALA A 229 21.13 -11.99 20.59
N LEU A 230 21.36 -13.16 20.00
CA LEU A 230 21.65 -14.40 20.74
C LEU A 230 23.09 -14.48 21.23
N MET A 231 24.06 -13.92 20.47
CA MET A 231 25.49 -13.99 20.83
C MET A 231 25.85 -13.11 22.03
N PHE A 232 25.21 -11.98 22.20
CA PHE A 232 25.57 -11.01 23.24
C PHE A 232 24.70 -11.07 24.51
N ASP A 233 23.85 -12.09 24.62
CA ASP A 233 23.03 -12.41 25.81
C ASP A 233 22.31 -11.16 26.42
N PHE A 234 21.70 -10.36 25.55
CA PHE A 234 20.94 -9.22 25.97
C PHE A 234 19.67 -9.63 26.76
N ASP A 235 19.37 -8.97 27.83
CA ASP A 235 18.23 -9.29 28.72
C ASP A 235 16.89 -9.45 28.00
N LYS A 236 16.70 -8.75 26.89
CA LYS A 236 15.49 -8.82 26.05
C LYS A 236 15.85 -8.84 24.57
N ALA A 237 16.70 -9.78 24.19
CA ALA A 237 17.33 -9.90 22.87
C ALA A 237 16.36 -9.78 21.66
N TYR A 238 15.09 -10.12 21.82
CA TYR A 238 14.05 -10.02 20.76
C TYR A 238 13.76 -8.58 20.30
N TRP A 239 14.15 -7.55 21.05
CA TRP A 239 13.97 -6.15 20.65
C TRP A 239 14.91 -5.74 19.52
N ILE A 240 16.08 -6.34 19.41
CA ILE A 240 17.07 -6.04 18.37
C ILE A 240 16.47 -6.40 16.99
N PRO A 241 16.08 -7.66 16.71
CA PRO A 241 15.49 -8.01 15.43
C PRO A 241 14.15 -7.29 15.18
N LEU A 242 13.35 -7.02 16.22
CA LEU A 242 12.12 -6.26 16.06
C LEU A 242 12.39 -4.81 15.63
N SER A 243 13.40 -4.15 16.20
CA SER A 243 13.79 -2.80 15.81
C SER A 243 14.37 -2.77 14.40
N THR A 244 15.21 -3.74 14.05
CA THR A 244 15.73 -3.92 12.69
C THR A 244 14.59 -4.10 11.69
N HIS A 245 13.64 -5.00 11.98
CA HIS A 245 12.46 -5.23 11.14
C HIS A 245 11.68 -3.95 10.87
N THR A 246 11.34 -3.20 11.91
CA THR A 246 10.51 -1.98 11.76
C THR A 246 11.19 -0.89 10.95
N VAL A 247 12.52 -0.79 10.97
CA VAL A 247 13.29 0.11 10.09
C VAL A 247 13.24 -0.39 8.64
N LEU A 248 13.42 -1.69 8.41
CA LEU A 248 13.40 -2.31 7.09
C LEU A 248 12.02 -2.29 6.39
N LEU A 249 10.94 -2.03 7.13
CA LEU A 249 9.59 -1.83 6.55
C LEU A 249 9.45 -0.53 5.75
N GLY A 250 10.46 0.31 5.67
CA GLY A 250 10.48 1.47 4.77
C GLY A 250 10.31 1.04 3.31
N SER A 251 9.42 1.72 2.59
CA SER A 251 9.15 1.42 1.17
C SER A 251 10.36 1.70 0.25
N THR A 252 11.26 2.58 0.68
CA THR A 252 12.50 2.95 0.00
C THR A 252 13.64 3.02 0.99
N THR A 253 14.88 3.06 0.52
CA THR A 253 16.05 3.19 1.39
C THR A 253 16.02 4.51 2.18
N LEU A 254 15.63 5.62 1.52
CA LEU A 254 15.47 6.92 2.20
C LEU A 254 14.42 6.85 3.30
N HIS A 255 13.26 6.26 3.00
CA HIS A 255 12.20 6.10 3.99
C HIS A 255 12.61 5.17 5.15
N SER A 256 13.46 4.18 4.91
CA SER A 256 14.04 3.35 5.98
C SER A 256 14.98 4.15 6.88
N PHE A 257 15.77 5.10 6.35
CA PHE A 257 16.57 6.01 7.17
C PHE A 257 15.70 6.97 8.00
N GLU A 258 14.64 7.52 7.42
CA GLU A 258 13.67 8.35 8.16
C GLU A 258 13.02 7.55 9.30
N ARG A 259 12.64 6.29 9.04
CA ARG A 259 12.11 5.39 10.08
C ARG A 259 13.14 5.06 11.16
N ALA A 260 14.41 4.91 10.81
CA ALA A 260 15.50 4.70 11.77
C ALA A 260 15.64 5.90 12.73
N GLY A 261 15.68 7.11 12.20
CA GLY A 261 15.70 8.33 12.99
C GLY A 261 14.46 8.49 13.87
N SER A 262 13.28 8.28 13.28
CA SER A 262 11.99 8.32 13.98
C SER A 262 11.93 7.32 15.13
N ARG A 263 12.46 6.10 14.92
CA ARG A 263 12.51 5.04 15.91
C ARG A 263 13.41 5.43 17.10
N GLY A 264 14.61 5.96 16.82
CA GLY A 264 15.53 6.41 17.87
C GLY A 264 14.96 7.55 18.71
N ILE A 265 14.59 8.65 18.03
CA ILE A 265 14.07 9.85 18.70
C ILE A 265 12.75 9.56 19.42
N GLY A 266 11.81 8.87 18.75
CA GLY A 266 10.51 8.53 19.33
C GLY A 266 10.63 7.60 20.54
N THR A 267 11.61 6.68 20.56
CA THR A 267 11.88 5.84 21.73
C THR A 267 12.40 6.66 22.91
N ILE A 268 13.33 7.58 22.68
CA ILE A 268 13.85 8.46 23.74
C ILE A 268 12.73 9.32 24.33
N ILE A 269 11.95 9.98 23.46
CA ILE A 269 10.82 10.82 23.92
C ILE A 269 9.78 9.95 24.65
N GLY A 270 9.44 8.78 24.12
CA GLY A 270 8.47 7.86 24.74
C GLY A 270 8.92 7.40 26.14
N VAL A 271 10.21 7.11 26.32
CA VAL A 271 10.78 6.78 27.63
C VAL A 271 10.69 7.97 28.59
N LEU A 272 11.03 9.18 28.14
CA LEU A 272 10.94 10.38 28.95
C LEU A 272 9.50 10.66 29.41
N VAL A 273 8.54 10.59 28.49
CA VAL A 273 7.11 10.78 28.82
C VAL A 273 6.63 9.72 29.81
N LEU A 274 6.98 8.46 29.57
CA LEU A 274 6.58 7.39 30.48
C LEU A 274 7.27 7.50 31.85
N SER A 275 8.52 7.94 31.88
CA SER A 275 9.24 8.19 33.15
C SER A 275 8.50 9.17 34.06
N LEU A 276 7.98 10.26 33.49
CA LEU A 276 7.16 11.24 34.22
C LEU A 276 5.86 10.60 34.74
N ILE A 277 5.23 9.72 33.95
CA ILE A 277 4.00 9.01 34.37
C ILE A 277 4.31 8.04 35.52
N LEU A 278 5.41 7.28 35.41
CA LEU A 278 5.80 6.29 36.42
C LEU A 278 6.24 6.92 37.76
N LEU A 279 6.68 8.20 37.79
CA LEU A 279 6.94 8.93 39.03
C LEU A 279 5.70 8.99 39.93
N SER A 280 4.51 8.97 39.37
CA SER A 280 3.24 8.95 40.13
C SER A 280 2.82 7.56 40.60
N THR A 281 3.62 6.51 40.36
CA THR A 281 3.34 5.10 40.72
C THR A 281 1.87 4.70 40.48
N PRO A 282 1.41 4.75 39.22
CA PRO A 282 -0.02 4.54 38.90
C PRO A 282 -0.46 3.13 39.31
N PRO A 283 -1.63 2.98 39.93
CA PRO A 283 -2.19 1.66 40.24
C PRO A 283 -2.49 0.88 38.93
N VAL A 284 -2.47 -0.46 39.03
CA VAL A 284 -2.61 -1.38 37.87
C VAL A 284 -3.78 -1.01 36.92
N PRO A 285 -5.00 -0.69 37.42
CA PRO A 285 -6.09 -0.32 36.51
C PRO A 285 -5.81 0.93 35.66
N ILE A 286 -5.12 1.93 36.24
CA ILE A 286 -4.72 3.14 35.51
C ILE A 286 -3.62 2.82 34.50
N ALA A 287 -2.66 1.96 34.85
CA ALA A 287 -1.64 1.50 33.90
C ALA A 287 -2.25 0.76 32.70
N ILE A 288 -3.27 -0.07 32.92
CA ILE A 288 -4.01 -0.75 31.85
C ILE A 288 -4.76 0.26 30.96
N LEU A 289 -5.40 1.27 31.57
CA LEU A 289 -6.08 2.31 30.81
C LEU A 289 -5.08 3.12 29.94
N LEU A 290 -3.95 3.50 30.51
CA LEU A 290 -2.88 4.18 29.77
C LEU A 290 -2.34 3.31 28.62
N LEU A 291 -2.18 2.01 28.85
CA LEU A 291 -1.79 1.04 27.82
C LEU A 291 -2.82 1.03 26.67
N ALA A 292 -4.10 0.97 26.99
CA ALA A 292 -5.17 0.95 25.99
C ALA A 292 -5.25 2.26 25.18
N VAL A 293 -5.09 3.41 25.85
CA VAL A 293 -5.05 4.73 25.21
C VAL A 293 -3.81 4.84 24.30
N ALA A 294 -2.63 4.44 24.77
CA ALA A 294 -1.41 4.45 23.97
C ALA A 294 -1.53 3.54 22.74
N ALA A 295 -2.16 2.36 22.88
CA ALA A 295 -2.44 1.46 21.75
C ALA A 295 -3.39 2.11 20.73
N GLY A 296 -4.48 2.72 21.18
CA GLY A 296 -5.42 3.42 20.30
C GLY A 296 -4.76 4.59 19.53
N ILE A 297 -3.96 5.40 20.20
CA ILE A 297 -3.21 6.50 19.55
C ILE A 297 -2.21 5.94 18.54
N THR A 298 -1.52 4.85 18.89
CA THR A 298 -0.58 4.18 17.97
C THR A 298 -1.27 3.78 16.66
N GLU A 299 -2.42 3.12 16.73
CA GLU A 299 -3.16 2.68 15.53
C GLU A 299 -3.63 3.85 14.67
N ILE A 300 -4.04 4.97 15.27
CA ILE A 300 -4.43 6.17 14.51
C ILE A 300 -3.24 6.76 13.74
N PHE A 301 -2.06 6.82 14.36
CA PHE A 301 -0.92 7.56 13.82
C PHE A 301 0.09 6.69 13.07
N VAL A 302 0.10 5.36 13.22
CA VAL A 302 1.11 4.49 12.59
C VAL A 302 1.15 4.61 11.06
N GLY A 303 0.00 4.85 10.43
CA GLY A 303 -0.12 5.07 8.99
C GLY A 303 0.09 6.52 8.55
N ALA A 304 -0.19 7.49 9.42
CA ALA A 304 -0.15 8.92 9.10
C ALA A 304 1.20 9.56 9.46
N ASN A 305 1.71 9.27 10.65
CA ASN A 305 2.97 9.82 11.16
C ASN A 305 3.69 8.81 12.06
N TYR A 306 4.59 8.06 11.46
CA TYR A 306 5.33 7.00 12.17
C TYR A 306 6.17 7.54 13.33
N SER A 307 6.77 8.74 13.22
CA SER A 307 7.59 9.34 14.27
C SER A 307 6.79 9.57 15.55
N PHE A 308 5.56 10.07 15.40
CA PHE A 308 4.64 10.29 16.50
C PHE A 308 4.13 8.97 17.09
N ALA A 309 3.80 8.00 16.24
CA ALA A 309 3.35 6.68 16.67
C ALA A 309 4.39 5.95 17.52
N VAL A 310 5.70 6.09 17.23
CA VAL A 310 6.78 5.42 17.96
C VAL A 310 6.83 5.84 19.42
N ILE A 311 6.49 7.08 19.76
CA ILE A 311 6.40 7.55 21.15
C ILE A 311 5.42 6.67 21.94
N PHE A 312 4.21 6.49 21.38
CA PHE A 312 3.15 5.69 22.02
C PHE A 312 3.42 4.18 21.96
N ILE A 313 4.04 3.68 20.90
CA ILE A 313 4.54 2.30 20.84
C ILE A 313 5.52 2.05 21.99
N THR A 314 6.39 3.00 22.29
CA THR A 314 7.37 2.84 23.35
C THR A 314 6.68 2.80 24.72
N ILE A 315 5.75 3.72 24.98
CA ILE A 315 4.94 3.74 26.21
C ILE A 315 4.18 2.43 26.38
N GLN A 316 3.46 2.00 25.33
CA GLN A 316 2.69 0.77 25.31
C GLN A 316 3.53 -0.45 25.66
N VAL A 317 4.70 -0.56 25.07
CA VAL A 317 5.52 -1.75 25.26
C VAL A 317 6.17 -1.79 26.62
N ILE A 318 6.63 -0.67 27.16
CA ILE A 318 7.23 -0.64 28.51
C ILE A 318 6.16 -0.90 29.57
N LEU A 319 4.95 -0.32 29.43
CA LEU A 319 3.82 -0.62 30.30
C LEU A 319 3.42 -2.09 30.25
N LEU A 320 3.36 -2.67 29.04
CA LEU A 320 3.03 -4.10 28.87
C LEU A 320 4.05 -5.01 29.57
N ASN A 321 5.35 -4.71 29.39
CA ASN A 321 6.41 -5.46 30.07
C ASN A 321 6.38 -5.27 31.59
N GLY A 322 6.14 -4.05 32.07
CA GLY A 322 6.03 -3.76 33.51
C GLY A 322 4.84 -4.47 34.16
N LEU A 323 3.70 -4.48 33.47
CA LEU A 323 2.51 -5.22 33.93
C LEU A 323 2.74 -6.74 33.93
N ALA A 324 3.40 -7.28 32.88
CA ALA A 324 3.70 -8.70 32.77
C ALA A 324 4.69 -9.21 33.84
N SER A 325 5.64 -8.35 34.26
CA SER A 325 6.63 -8.67 35.29
C SER A 325 6.18 -8.29 36.71
N ASN A 326 4.98 -7.73 36.90
CA ASN A 326 4.50 -7.13 38.15
C ASN A 326 5.43 -6.06 38.74
N HIS A 327 6.29 -5.48 37.89
CA HIS A 327 7.24 -4.44 38.30
C HIS A 327 7.17 -3.25 37.31
N LEU A 328 6.43 -2.20 37.67
CA LEU A 328 6.40 -0.94 36.92
C LEU A 328 7.60 -0.09 37.37
N SER A 329 8.75 -0.27 36.71
CA SER A 329 9.99 0.49 37.00
C SER A 329 10.57 1.11 35.74
N ILE A 330 11.13 2.32 35.90
CA ILE A 330 11.87 3.02 34.83
C ILE A 330 13.10 2.22 34.38
N LEU A 331 13.68 1.39 35.25
CA LEU A 331 14.84 0.56 34.93
C LEU A 331 14.57 -0.44 33.78
N ILE A 332 13.31 -0.80 33.56
CA ILE A 332 12.91 -1.65 32.41
C ILE A 332 13.10 -0.94 31.06
N ALA A 333 13.15 0.41 31.06
CA ALA A 333 13.30 1.19 29.85
C ALA A 333 14.75 1.22 29.32
N LEU A 334 15.74 1.06 30.17
CA LEU A 334 17.16 1.20 29.82
C LEU A 334 17.63 0.11 28.82
N PRO A 335 17.40 -1.19 29.07
CA PRO A 335 17.74 -2.25 28.13
C PRO A 335 17.07 -2.02 26.76
N ARG A 336 15.81 -1.52 26.76
CA ARG A 336 15.08 -1.25 25.53
C ARG A 336 15.76 -0.17 24.67
N ILE A 337 16.28 0.90 25.26
CA ILE A 337 16.99 1.93 24.50
C ILE A 337 18.21 1.33 23.81
N ILE A 338 18.98 0.52 24.52
CA ILE A 338 20.18 -0.14 23.99
C ILE A 338 19.81 -1.07 22.84
N ASP A 339 18.83 -1.94 23.04
CA ASP A 339 18.36 -2.90 22.01
C ASP A 339 17.83 -2.21 20.76
N VAL A 340 17.09 -1.12 20.93
CA VAL A 340 16.59 -0.30 19.82
C VAL A 340 17.74 0.34 19.04
N ILE A 341 18.73 0.90 19.73
CA ILE A 341 19.90 1.52 19.10
C ILE A 341 20.69 0.45 18.31
N VAL A 342 20.97 -0.70 18.92
CA VAL A 342 21.67 -1.80 18.26
C VAL A 342 20.88 -2.26 17.00
N GLY A 343 19.57 -2.45 17.13
CA GLY A 343 18.72 -2.82 15.99
C GLY A 343 18.71 -1.78 14.86
N ILE A 344 18.70 -0.48 15.21
CA ILE A 344 18.83 0.62 14.24
C ILE A 344 20.20 0.58 13.54
N ILE A 345 21.28 0.40 14.28
CA ILE A 345 22.64 0.33 13.73
C ILE A 345 22.75 -0.84 12.75
N ILE A 346 22.26 -2.03 13.11
CA ILE A 346 22.25 -3.20 12.23
C ILE A 346 21.47 -2.89 10.94
N ALA A 347 20.29 -2.32 11.05
CA ALA A 347 19.46 -1.98 9.87
C ALA A 347 20.18 -0.95 8.98
N VAL A 348 20.68 0.14 9.53
CA VAL A 348 21.34 1.23 8.81
C VAL A 348 22.62 0.73 8.12
N VAL A 349 23.48 0.01 8.82
CA VAL A 349 24.72 -0.56 8.26
C VAL A 349 24.39 -1.54 7.14
N SER A 350 23.41 -2.42 7.34
CA SER A 350 22.98 -3.36 6.32
C SER A 350 22.40 -2.65 5.08
N LEU A 351 21.63 -1.59 5.26
CA LEU A 351 21.12 -0.79 4.14
C LEU A 351 22.24 -0.07 3.37
N LEU A 352 23.27 0.40 4.05
CA LEU A 352 24.43 1.04 3.42
C LEU A 352 25.30 0.04 2.63
N ILE A 353 25.46 -1.18 3.13
CA ILE A 353 26.29 -2.22 2.48
C ILE A 353 25.51 -2.90 1.36
N ILE A 354 24.32 -3.40 1.65
CA ILE A 354 23.56 -4.26 0.75
C ILE A 354 22.57 -3.45 -0.11
N GLY A 355 22.12 -2.28 0.38
CA GLY A 355 21.11 -1.43 -0.26
C GLY A 355 21.63 -0.46 -1.34
N ARG A 356 22.95 -0.48 -1.63
CA ARG A 356 23.55 0.45 -2.61
C ARG A 356 23.09 0.13 -4.03
N LYS A 357 22.40 1.09 -4.70
CA LYS A 357 22.08 1.10 -6.15
C LYS A 357 21.37 -0.15 -6.67
N THR A 358 20.58 -0.84 -5.84
CA THR A 358 19.97 -2.13 -6.26
C THR A 358 18.83 -1.91 -7.24
N ALA A 359 17.91 -0.99 -6.94
CA ALA A 359 16.75 -0.74 -7.78
C ALA A 359 17.12 0.10 -9.02
N SER A 360 17.91 1.15 -8.86
CA SER A 360 18.34 2.00 -9.99
C SER A 360 19.21 1.26 -11.01
N SER A 361 19.97 0.24 -10.59
CA SER A 361 20.76 -0.58 -11.52
C SER A 361 19.91 -1.63 -12.26
N MET A 362 18.81 -2.10 -11.67
CA MET A 362 17.91 -3.07 -12.30
C MET A 362 16.91 -2.42 -13.27
N LEU A 363 16.63 -1.15 -13.09
CA LEU A 363 15.58 -0.43 -13.80
C LEU A 363 15.71 -0.48 -15.34
N PRO A 364 16.89 -0.24 -15.96
CA PRO A 364 17.02 -0.33 -17.41
C PRO A 364 16.78 -1.73 -17.98
N GLY A 365 17.28 -2.75 -17.31
CA GLY A 365 17.09 -4.16 -17.70
C GLY A 365 15.62 -4.59 -17.60
N THR A 366 14.95 -4.20 -16.52
CA THR A 366 13.53 -4.48 -16.32
C THR A 366 12.67 -3.76 -17.37
N LEU A 367 12.96 -2.49 -17.66
CA LEU A 367 12.28 -1.74 -18.70
C LEU A 367 12.41 -2.42 -20.07
N ALA A 368 13.64 -2.81 -20.45
CA ALA A 368 13.89 -3.51 -21.71
C ALA A 368 13.13 -4.84 -21.79
N THR A 369 13.00 -5.56 -20.68
CA THR A 369 12.23 -6.82 -20.63
C THR A 369 10.74 -6.57 -20.78
N VAL A 370 10.18 -5.59 -20.08
CA VAL A 370 8.77 -5.21 -20.19
C VAL A 370 8.45 -4.75 -21.61
N ALA A 371 9.23 -3.85 -22.18
CA ALA A 371 9.03 -3.35 -23.56
C ALA A 371 9.09 -4.49 -24.60
N ARG A 372 9.99 -5.46 -24.41
CA ARG A 372 10.06 -6.65 -25.28
C ARG A 372 8.79 -7.51 -25.16
N ASN A 373 8.32 -7.74 -23.95
CA ASN A 373 7.12 -8.55 -23.71
C ASN A 373 5.84 -7.86 -24.22
N GLU A 374 5.77 -6.54 -24.08
CA GLU A 374 4.72 -5.72 -24.68
C GLU A 374 4.73 -5.83 -26.21
N ALA A 375 5.91 -5.72 -26.83
CA ALA A 375 6.03 -5.87 -28.29
C ALA A 375 5.62 -7.26 -28.77
N VAL A 376 5.95 -8.33 -28.02
CA VAL A 376 5.52 -9.69 -28.33
C VAL A 376 4.01 -9.84 -28.20
N LEU A 377 3.41 -9.32 -27.10
CA LEU A 377 1.96 -9.34 -26.93
C LEU A 377 1.25 -8.55 -28.04
N PHE A 378 1.75 -7.37 -28.38
CA PHE A 378 1.25 -6.56 -29.49
C PHE A 378 1.29 -7.34 -30.81
N HIS A 379 2.42 -7.99 -31.11
CA HIS A 379 2.54 -8.85 -32.30
C HIS A 379 1.49 -9.97 -32.31
N TYR A 380 1.24 -10.64 -31.17
CA TYR A 380 0.22 -11.68 -31.09
C TYR A 380 -1.20 -11.14 -31.28
N LEU A 381 -1.54 -10.00 -30.72
CA LEU A 381 -2.86 -9.41 -30.83
C LEU A 381 -3.19 -8.95 -32.24
N PHE A 382 -2.20 -8.51 -33.01
CA PHE A 382 -2.37 -7.98 -34.36
C PHE A 382 -1.95 -8.95 -35.48
N SER A 383 -1.28 -10.08 -35.15
CA SER A 383 -1.03 -11.12 -36.13
C SER A 383 -2.32 -11.90 -36.37
N SER A 384 -2.74 -12.01 -37.66
CA SER A 384 -3.98 -12.65 -38.06
C SER A 384 -4.03 -14.19 -37.88
N ASN A 385 -3.23 -14.73 -36.97
CA ASN A 385 -3.13 -16.16 -36.75
C ASN A 385 -4.30 -16.66 -35.90
N LYS A 386 -5.28 -17.30 -36.55
CA LYS A 386 -6.50 -17.88 -35.98
C LYS A 386 -6.31 -18.95 -34.88
N TYR A 387 -5.07 -19.23 -34.47
CA TYR A 387 -4.70 -20.30 -33.53
C TYR A 387 -4.29 -19.83 -32.14
N SER A 388 -4.40 -18.53 -31.84
CA SER A 388 -4.17 -18.05 -30.47
C SER A 388 -5.31 -18.52 -29.57
N SER A 389 -5.01 -19.35 -28.59
CA SER A 389 -6.03 -19.74 -27.62
C SER A 389 -6.26 -18.56 -26.67
N ARG A 390 -7.52 -18.15 -26.53
CA ARG A 390 -7.95 -17.06 -25.61
C ARG A 390 -7.40 -17.21 -24.19
N GLU A 391 -7.09 -18.43 -23.75
CA GLU A 391 -6.45 -18.69 -22.46
C GLU A 391 -4.96 -18.35 -22.43
N ARG A 392 -4.22 -18.56 -23.54
CA ARG A 392 -2.81 -18.18 -23.64
C ARG A 392 -2.66 -16.66 -23.56
N ASP A 393 -3.48 -15.93 -24.31
CA ASP A 393 -3.44 -14.46 -24.34
C ASP A 393 -3.76 -13.87 -22.96
N LYS A 394 -4.72 -14.44 -22.26
CA LYS A 394 -5.03 -14.07 -20.87
C LYS A 394 -3.87 -14.31 -19.92
N LYS A 395 -3.16 -15.43 -20.05
CA LYS A 395 -2.00 -15.76 -19.22
C LYS A 395 -0.83 -14.80 -19.47
N GLU A 396 -0.58 -14.47 -20.74
CA GLU A 396 0.46 -13.51 -21.10
C GLU A 396 0.12 -12.09 -20.63
N MET A 397 -1.13 -11.63 -20.77
CA MET A 397 -1.60 -10.36 -20.20
C MET A 397 -1.43 -10.32 -18.69
N LEU A 398 -1.76 -11.40 -17.99
CA LEU A 398 -1.60 -11.49 -16.54
C LEU A 398 -0.13 -11.43 -16.14
N HIS A 399 0.75 -12.10 -16.88
CA HIS A 399 2.18 -12.08 -16.68
C HIS A 399 2.76 -10.67 -16.89
N LEU A 400 2.36 -10.00 -17.97
CA LEU A 400 2.75 -8.63 -18.28
C LEU A 400 2.29 -7.66 -17.18
N SER A 401 1.06 -7.80 -16.70
CA SER A 401 0.53 -6.99 -15.59
C SER A 401 1.39 -7.11 -14.32
N VAL A 402 1.85 -8.33 -14.00
CA VAL A 402 2.76 -8.54 -12.85
C VAL A 402 4.12 -7.87 -13.10
N GLN A 403 4.65 -7.98 -14.31
CA GLN A 403 5.93 -7.36 -14.68
C GLN A 403 5.86 -5.82 -14.65
N LEU A 404 4.79 -5.22 -15.15
CA LEU A 404 4.54 -3.77 -15.08
C LEU A 404 4.47 -3.30 -13.63
N ASN A 405 3.76 -4.03 -12.78
CA ASN A 405 3.69 -3.69 -11.36
C ASN A 405 5.06 -3.81 -10.66
N ASN A 406 5.84 -4.83 -10.99
CA ASN A 406 7.21 -4.99 -10.49
C ASN A 406 8.11 -3.84 -10.97
N MET A 407 8.02 -3.44 -12.24
CA MET A 407 8.75 -2.31 -12.79
C MET A 407 8.39 -1.00 -12.07
N LYS A 408 7.10 -0.76 -11.83
CA LYS A 408 6.62 0.39 -11.04
C LYS A 408 7.20 0.39 -9.62
N GLN A 409 7.29 -0.77 -8.97
CA GLN A 409 7.92 -0.90 -7.65
C GLN A 409 9.42 -0.61 -7.69
N ILE A 410 10.14 -1.11 -8.71
CA ILE A 410 11.56 -0.85 -8.90
C ILE A 410 11.79 0.64 -9.13
N TYR A 411 10.98 1.30 -9.98
CA TYR A 411 11.05 2.73 -10.22
C TYR A 411 10.87 3.55 -8.93
N ASN A 412 9.82 3.25 -8.17
CA ASN A 412 9.56 3.93 -6.90
C ASN A 412 10.71 3.72 -5.90
N SER A 413 11.27 2.50 -5.85
CA SER A 413 12.42 2.20 -4.99
C SER A 413 13.68 2.93 -5.44
N ALA A 414 13.93 3.00 -6.75
CA ALA A 414 15.07 3.71 -7.33
C ALA A 414 15.01 5.22 -7.07
N ASN A 415 13.81 5.80 -7.13
CA ASN A 415 13.59 7.22 -6.84
C ASN A 415 13.84 7.56 -5.36
N GLY A 416 13.64 6.61 -4.45
CA GLY A 416 13.93 6.74 -3.02
C GLY A 416 15.28 6.14 -2.58
N GLU A 417 16.19 5.80 -3.50
CA GLU A 417 17.55 5.38 -3.16
C GLU A 417 18.44 6.58 -2.81
N VAL A 418 19.20 6.47 -1.73
CA VAL A 418 20.15 7.53 -1.28
C VAL A 418 21.27 7.74 -2.30
N PHE A 419 21.69 6.68 -3.00
CA PHE A 419 22.76 6.68 -4.01
C PHE A 419 22.22 6.44 -5.43
N SER A 420 21.02 6.92 -5.73
CA SER A 420 20.34 6.67 -7.00
C SER A 420 21.12 7.25 -8.21
N ASN A 421 21.03 6.57 -9.36
CA ASN A 421 21.51 7.10 -10.61
C ASN A 421 20.46 8.07 -11.20
N LYS A 422 20.60 9.35 -10.88
CA LYS A 422 19.66 10.42 -11.30
C LYS A 422 19.41 10.47 -12.81
N ARG A 423 20.42 10.12 -13.65
CA ARG A 423 20.25 10.11 -15.11
C ARG A 423 19.21 9.07 -15.55
N VAL A 424 19.27 7.86 -15.01
CA VAL A 424 18.31 6.79 -15.34
C VAL A 424 16.88 7.16 -14.91
N ILE A 425 16.74 7.78 -13.74
CA ILE A 425 15.43 8.21 -13.23
C ILE A 425 14.85 9.35 -14.08
N GLN A 426 15.67 10.32 -14.52
CA GLN A 426 15.24 11.40 -15.39
C GLN A 426 14.75 10.90 -16.75
N TYR A 427 15.45 9.95 -17.38
CA TYR A 427 14.99 9.37 -18.65
C TYR A 427 13.63 8.70 -18.53
N LEU A 428 13.35 8.05 -17.42
CA LEU A 428 12.08 7.35 -17.17
C LEU A 428 10.93 8.29 -16.75
N SER A 429 11.23 9.41 -16.10
CA SER A 429 10.21 10.43 -15.82
C SER A 429 9.69 11.12 -17.08
N LEU A 430 10.47 11.09 -18.18
CA LEU A 430 10.06 11.58 -19.49
C LEU A 430 9.16 10.61 -20.27
N ILE A 431 9.12 9.34 -19.89
CA ILE A 431 8.32 8.30 -20.58
C ILE A 431 6.92 8.18 -19.97
N HIS A 432 6.54 9.02 -19.01
CA HIS A 432 5.21 9.02 -18.35
C HIS A 432 4.67 7.61 -18.06
N ILE A 433 5.38 6.86 -17.19
CA ILE A 433 4.93 5.57 -16.71
C ILE A 433 4.08 5.72 -15.45
#